data_5f096bb97a84ac956c9eb4639ce777a5
#
_entry.id   5f096bb97a84ac956c9eb4639ce777a5
#
_cell.length_a   1.000
_cell.length_b   1.000
_cell.length_c   1.000
_cell.angle_alpha   90.00
_cell.angle_beta   90.00
_cell.angle_gamma   90.00
#
_symmetry.space_group_name_H-M   'P 1'
#
loop_
_entity.id
_entity.type
_entity.pdbx_description
1 polymer ?
#
loop_
_entity_poly.entity_id
_entity_poly.type
_entity_poly.pdbx_seq_one_letter_code
_entity_poly.pdbx_strand_id
1 'polypeptide(L)'
;MSKYVKLNDLTGFDEEFKNALGELEQRIFESYNKFMPAKDGGRPSIVEGEHPMFTEFKENFGYDTGGRKYLRLVTGAFGEGQTSVWGFINKKEFTKSSGITFKEGDLLKSAGWNTPALNKPRGNIFNDDYKVNWTGPNYLR
;
A
#
# COMPACT_ATOMS: atom_id res chain seq x y z
N MET A 1 19.20 -10.60 -6.37
CA MET A 1 18.42 -9.40 -6.71
C MET A 1 17.05 -9.46 -6.06
N SER A 2 16.64 -8.38 -5.43
CA SER A 2 15.30 -8.28 -4.89
C SER A 2 14.27 -8.11 -6.00
N LYS A 3 13.15 -8.80 -5.90
CA LYS A 3 12.03 -8.62 -6.84
C LYS A 3 11.19 -7.38 -6.51
N TYR A 4 11.47 -6.72 -5.39
CA TYR A 4 10.74 -5.54 -4.96
C TYR A 4 11.47 -4.28 -5.38
N VAL A 5 10.70 -3.24 -5.71
CA VAL A 5 11.26 -1.95 -6.10
C VAL A 5 10.58 -0.83 -5.31
N LYS A 6 11.27 0.30 -5.24
CA LYS A 6 10.70 1.53 -4.69
C LYS A 6 9.83 2.22 -5.72
N LEU A 7 9.00 3.17 -5.27
CA LEU A 7 8.12 3.92 -6.16
C LEU A 7 8.91 4.59 -7.31
N ASN A 8 10.05 5.19 -6.99
CA ASN A 8 10.84 5.87 -8.00
C ASN A 8 11.41 4.94 -9.07
N ASP A 9 11.51 3.65 -8.76
CA ASP A 9 12.07 2.65 -9.66
C ASP A 9 10.99 1.88 -10.42
N LEU A 10 9.70 2.20 -10.19
CA LEU A 10 8.61 1.55 -10.91
C LEU A 10 8.65 1.92 -12.39
N THR A 11 8.53 0.91 -13.24
CA THR A 11 8.43 1.06 -14.69
C THR A 11 7.12 0.46 -15.18
N GLY A 12 6.67 0.90 -16.35
CA GLY A 12 5.42 0.38 -16.93
C GLY A 12 4.17 1.08 -16.48
N PHE A 13 4.30 2.16 -15.72
CA PHE A 13 3.19 2.98 -15.25
C PHE A 13 3.40 4.42 -15.70
N ASP A 14 2.30 5.11 -16.05
CA ASP A 14 2.41 6.50 -16.45
C ASP A 14 2.59 7.40 -15.21
N GLU A 15 2.88 8.67 -15.48
CA GLU A 15 3.17 9.62 -14.41
C GLU A 15 1.97 9.85 -13.51
N GLU A 16 0.75 9.88 -14.08
CA GLU A 16 -0.47 10.04 -13.31
C GLU A 16 -0.64 8.90 -12.31
N PHE A 17 -0.41 7.67 -12.74
CA PHE A 17 -0.48 6.49 -11.86
C PHE A 17 0.57 6.59 -10.75
N LYS A 18 1.80 6.96 -11.09
CA LYS A 18 2.88 7.07 -10.10
C LYS A 18 2.62 8.21 -9.12
N ASN A 19 2.06 9.31 -9.56
CA ASN A 19 1.70 10.41 -8.66
C ASN A 19 0.61 9.99 -7.68
N ALA A 20 -0.38 9.23 -8.16
CA ALA A 20 -1.44 8.69 -7.31
C ALA A 20 -0.88 7.71 -6.28
N LEU A 21 0.09 6.89 -6.67
CA LEU A 21 0.79 5.98 -5.75
C LEU A 21 1.56 6.75 -4.68
N GLY A 22 2.18 7.86 -5.06
CA GLY A 22 2.92 8.71 -4.11
C GLY A 22 2.00 9.26 -3.04
N GLU A 23 0.79 9.68 -3.42
CA GLU A 23 -0.20 10.15 -2.46
C GLU A 23 -0.68 9.01 -1.57
N LEU A 24 -0.89 7.82 -2.13
CA LEU A 24 -1.24 6.64 -1.36
C LEU A 24 -0.17 6.33 -0.32
N GLU A 25 1.11 6.32 -0.72
CA GLU A 25 2.20 6.08 0.22
C GLU A 25 2.16 7.07 1.37
N GLN A 26 1.94 8.33 1.06
CA GLN A 26 1.90 9.37 2.09
C GLN A 26 0.78 9.11 3.09
N ARG A 27 -0.39 8.70 2.62
CA ARG A 27 -1.51 8.38 3.50
C ARG A 27 -1.21 7.16 4.38
N ILE A 28 -0.56 6.15 3.82
CA ILE A 28 -0.13 4.96 4.58
C ILE A 28 0.88 5.37 5.65
N PHE A 29 1.86 6.19 5.27
CA PHE A 29 2.92 6.62 6.18
C PHE A 29 2.37 7.51 7.29
N GLU A 30 1.43 8.39 6.98
CA GLU A 30 0.77 9.21 8.00
C GLU A 30 0.00 8.36 9.00
N SER A 31 -0.66 7.30 8.52
CA SER A 31 -1.37 6.37 9.40
C SER A 31 -0.40 5.70 10.37
N TYR A 32 0.75 5.26 9.87
CA TYR A 32 1.78 4.65 10.72
C TYR A 32 2.32 5.66 11.73
N ASN A 33 2.60 6.86 11.30
CA ASN A 33 3.14 7.91 12.16
C ASN A 33 2.16 8.25 13.31
N LYS A 34 0.87 8.25 13.02
CA LYS A 34 -0.15 8.46 14.05
C LYS A 34 -0.22 7.30 15.03
N PHE A 35 0.05 6.08 14.56
CA PHE A 35 0.05 4.89 15.40
C PHE A 35 1.22 4.87 16.38
N MET A 36 2.40 5.36 15.98
CA MET A 36 3.62 5.26 16.78
C MET A 36 3.51 5.90 18.17
N PRO A 37 2.95 7.12 18.32
CA PRO A 37 2.78 7.70 19.66
C PRO A 37 1.93 6.82 20.58
N ALA A 38 0.88 6.20 20.05
CA ALA A 38 0.03 5.29 20.83
C ALA A 38 0.80 4.05 21.25
N LYS A 39 1.64 3.52 20.37
CA LYS A 39 2.48 2.36 20.68
C LYS A 39 3.49 2.67 21.77
N ASP A 40 4.00 3.89 21.80
CA ASP A 40 4.95 4.35 22.82
C ASP A 40 4.24 4.80 24.09
N GLY A 41 2.96 4.44 24.30
CA GLY A 41 2.18 4.82 25.47
C GLY A 41 1.64 6.23 25.40
N GLY A 42 1.51 6.78 24.20
CA GLY A 42 0.98 8.12 24.00
C GLY A 42 1.94 9.24 24.37
N ARG A 43 3.19 8.91 24.65
CA ARG A 43 4.18 9.92 25.02
C ARG A 43 4.71 10.61 23.78
N PRO A 44 4.84 11.94 23.79
CA PRO A 44 5.51 12.61 22.69
C PRO A 44 6.95 12.14 22.59
N SER A 45 7.44 12.02 21.37
CA SER A 45 8.84 11.67 21.16
C SER A 45 9.73 12.81 21.67
N ILE A 46 10.68 12.46 22.50
CA ILE A 46 11.69 13.42 22.98
C ILE A 46 12.86 13.53 22.01
N VAL A 47 12.88 12.69 20.99
CA VAL A 47 13.91 12.71 19.95
C VAL A 47 13.47 13.67 18.87
N GLU A 48 14.30 14.65 18.56
CA GLU A 48 14.05 15.53 17.45
C GLU A 48 14.09 14.73 16.16
N GLY A 49 13.09 14.94 15.30
CA GLY A 49 13.03 14.30 14.03
C GLY A 49 12.08 13.12 14.01
N GLU A 50 12.26 12.29 13.00
CA GLU A 50 11.37 11.18 12.71
C GLU A 50 11.68 9.99 13.62
N HIS A 51 10.63 9.32 14.09
CA HIS A 51 10.81 8.10 14.90
C HIS A 51 11.55 7.03 14.07
N PRO A 52 12.55 6.33 14.64
CA PRO A 52 13.32 5.34 13.88
C PRO A 52 12.46 4.23 13.26
N MET A 53 11.42 3.76 13.94
CA MET A 53 10.54 2.74 13.40
C MET A 53 9.72 3.27 12.22
N PHE A 54 9.36 4.54 12.23
CA PHE A 54 8.66 5.16 11.12
C PHE A 54 9.57 5.26 9.89
N THR A 55 10.83 5.68 10.10
CA THR A 55 11.82 5.73 9.04
C THR A 55 12.03 4.35 8.43
N GLU A 56 12.17 3.33 9.27
CA GLU A 56 12.34 1.95 8.83
C GLU A 56 11.14 1.47 8.02
N PHE A 57 9.93 1.78 8.48
CA PHE A 57 8.70 1.40 7.76
C PHE A 57 8.70 1.98 6.35
N LYS A 58 9.00 3.27 6.22
CA LYS A 58 9.03 3.94 4.91
C LYS A 58 10.11 3.38 4.00
N GLU A 59 11.30 3.17 4.55
CA GLU A 59 12.44 2.68 3.76
C GLU A 59 12.23 1.27 3.23
N ASN A 60 11.44 0.47 3.92
CA ASN A 60 11.21 -0.93 3.57
C ASN A 60 9.87 -1.16 2.87
N PHE A 61 9.13 -0.10 2.56
CA PHE A 61 7.90 -0.22 1.79
C PHE A 61 8.25 -0.38 0.31
N GLY A 62 7.72 -1.42 -0.32
CA GLY A 62 8.07 -1.72 -1.70
C GLY A 62 6.92 -2.25 -2.53
N TYR A 63 7.20 -2.42 -3.81
CA TYR A 63 6.23 -2.86 -4.81
C TYR A 63 6.75 -4.09 -5.52
N ASP A 64 5.88 -5.07 -5.73
CA ASP A 64 6.19 -6.26 -6.51
C ASP A 64 5.52 -6.13 -7.88
N THR A 65 6.34 -6.03 -8.92
CA THR A 65 5.86 -5.81 -10.29
C THR A 65 5.70 -7.11 -11.08
N GLY A 66 5.87 -8.26 -10.43
CA GLY A 66 5.80 -9.55 -11.11
C GLY A 66 4.39 -9.95 -11.55
N GLY A 67 3.35 -9.38 -10.95
CA GLY A 67 1.96 -9.70 -11.31
C GLY A 67 1.49 -9.00 -12.56
N ARG A 68 0.65 -9.69 -13.36
CA ARG A 68 0.11 -9.12 -14.59
C ARG A 68 -1.10 -8.23 -14.36
N LYS A 69 -1.98 -8.63 -13.43
CA LYS A 69 -3.25 -7.93 -13.18
C LYS A 69 -3.15 -6.92 -12.05
N TYR A 70 -2.29 -7.20 -11.07
CA TYR A 70 -2.27 -6.44 -9.83
C TYR A 70 -0.85 -6.01 -9.49
N LEU A 71 -0.74 -4.80 -8.97
CA LEU A 71 0.49 -4.33 -8.35
C LEU A 71 0.39 -4.68 -6.86
N ARG A 72 1.32 -5.47 -6.35
CA ARG A 72 1.34 -5.86 -4.95
C ARG A 72 2.19 -4.88 -4.15
N LEU A 73 1.63 -4.37 -3.07
CA LEU A 73 2.33 -3.47 -2.16
C LEU A 73 2.75 -4.27 -0.92
N VAL A 74 3.98 -4.08 -0.50
CA VAL A 74 4.62 -4.95 0.50
C VAL A 74 5.31 -4.11 1.56
N THR A 75 5.10 -4.44 2.83
CA THR A 75 5.86 -3.86 3.93
C THR A 75 7.02 -4.78 4.28
N GLY A 76 8.14 -4.21 4.71
CA GLY A 76 9.33 -4.98 5.03
C GLY A 76 10.02 -5.57 3.81
N ALA A 77 9.83 -4.98 2.62
CA ALA A 77 10.30 -5.54 1.36
C ALA A 77 11.84 -5.62 1.28
N PHE A 78 12.53 -4.68 1.89
CA PHE A 78 13.98 -4.57 1.78
C PHE A 78 14.72 -4.85 3.07
N GLY A 79 13.99 -5.12 4.15
CA GLY A 79 14.59 -5.40 5.45
C GLY A 79 14.87 -6.87 5.65
N GLU A 80 15.50 -7.18 6.76
CA GLU A 80 15.79 -8.56 7.16
C GLU A 80 14.63 -9.20 7.93
N GLY A 81 13.66 -8.38 8.34
CA GLY A 81 12.52 -8.86 9.09
C GLY A 81 11.46 -9.49 8.21
N GLN A 82 10.30 -9.71 8.81
CA GLN A 82 9.19 -10.34 8.11
C GLN A 82 8.58 -9.41 7.06
N THR A 83 8.31 -9.96 5.89
CA THR A 83 7.66 -9.27 4.78
C THR A 83 6.16 -9.55 4.82
N SER A 84 5.34 -8.53 4.64
CA SER A 84 3.88 -8.67 4.64
C SER A 84 3.27 -7.94 3.44
N VAL A 85 2.18 -8.50 2.92
CA VAL A 85 1.44 -7.83 1.84
C VAL A 85 0.55 -6.76 2.47
N TRP A 86 0.75 -5.51 2.04
CA TRP A 86 -0.13 -4.43 2.46
C TRP A 86 -1.48 -4.49 1.74
N GLY A 87 -1.43 -4.77 0.43
CA GLY A 87 -2.62 -4.86 -0.39
C GLY A 87 -2.24 -4.91 -1.86
N PHE A 88 -3.26 -4.80 -2.71
CA PHE A 88 -3.08 -4.84 -4.16
C PHE A 88 -3.74 -3.63 -4.81
N ILE A 89 -3.23 -3.24 -5.97
CA ILE A 89 -3.85 -2.22 -6.80
C ILE A 89 -4.11 -2.83 -8.17
N ASN A 90 -5.34 -2.67 -8.64
CA ASN A 90 -5.74 -3.18 -9.95
C ASN A 90 -5.07 -2.36 -11.05
N LYS A 91 -4.39 -3.03 -11.97
CA LYS A 91 -3.67 -2.36 -13.05
C LYS A 91 -4.56 -1.99 -14.22
N LYS A 92 -5.61 -2.77 -14.47
CA LYS A 92 -6.43 -2.61 -15.66
C LYS A 92 -7.87 -3.02 -15.37
N GLU A 93 -8.82 -2.23 -15.85
CA GLU A 93 -10.23 -2.49 -15.60
C GLU A 93 -10.65 -3.87 -16.10
N PHE A 94 -11.43 -4.56 -15.30
CA PHE A 94 -12.07 -5.83 -15.68
C PHE A 94 -13.37 -6.02 -14.91
N THR A 95 -14.26 -6.86 -15.47
CA THR A 95 -15.53 -7.18 -14.83
C THR A 95 -15.58 -8.68 -14.55
N LYS A 96 -15.91 -9.02 -13.31
CA LYS A 96 -16.08 -10.43 -12.91
C LYS A 96 -17.37 -10.99 -13.47
N SER A 97 -17.45 -12.32 -13.53
CA SER A 97 -18.68 -13.01 -13.91
C SER A 97 -19.87 -12.67 -13.02
N SER A 98 -19.61 -12.26 -11.78
CA SER A 98 -20.65 -11.81 -10.84
C SER A 98 -21.19 -10.41 -11.16
N GLY A 99 -20.60 -9.70 -12.12
CA GLY A 99 -21.02 -8.37 -12.52
C GLY A 99 -20.28 -7.22 -11.86
N ILE A 100 -19.38 -7.50 -10.90
CA ILE A 100 -18.60 -6.48 -10.24
C ILE A 100 -17.46 -6.02 -11.16
N THR A 101 -17.36 -4.72 -11.38
CA THR A 101 -16.29 -4.12 -12.17
C THR A 101 -15.22 -3.56 -11.27
N PHE A 102 -13.95 -3.91 -11.55
CA PHE A 102 -12.78 -3.37 -10.87
C PHE A 102 -12.07 -2.44 -11.86
N LYS A 103 -11.85 -1.20 -11.44
CA LYS A 103 -11.28 -0.15 -12.30
C LYS A 103 -9.79 -0.06 -12.11
N GLU A 104 -9.10 0.55 -13.07
CA GLU A 104 -7.69 0.86 -12.92
C GLU A 104 -7.48 1.72 -11.65
N GLY A 105 -6.52 1.32 -10.82
CA GLY A 105 -6.23 2.04 -9.59
C GLY A 105 -7.06 1.63 -8.39
N ASP A 106 -7.98 0.67 -8.53
CA ASP A 106 -8.78 0.21 -7.40
C ASP A 106 -7.90 -0.45 -6.35
N LEU A 107 -8.13 -0.07 -5.09
CA LEU A 107 -7.46 -0.65 -3.94
C LEU A 107 -8.14 -1.96 -3.56
N LEU A 108 -7.35 -3.01 -3.41
CA LEU A 108 -7.85 -4.34 -3.09
C LEU A 108 -7.16 -4.84 -1.83
N LYS A 109 -7.96 -5.38 -0.90
CA LYS A 109 -7.43 -5.98 0.31
C LYS A 109 -6.84 -7.35 -0.02
N SER A 110 -5.81 -7.74 0.71
CA SER A 110 -5.19 -9.05 0.54
C SER A 110 -6.10 -10.16 1.07
N ALA A 111 -6.30 -11.21 0.26
CA ALA A 111 -6.94 -12.46 0.71
C ALA A 111 -5.87 -13.52 0.96
N GLY A 112 -4.64 -13.28 0.53
CA GLY A 112 -3.49 -14.16 0.72
C GLY A 112 -2.26 -13.49 0.12
N TRP A 113 -1.13 -14.16 0.18
CA TRP A 113 0.13 -13.58 -0.30
C TRP A 113 0.06 -13.16 -1.77
N ASN A 114 -0.55 -13.98 -2.62
CA ASN A 114 -0.59 -13.74 -4.06
C ASN A 114 -1.98 -13.38 -4.58
N THR A 115 -2.97 -13.22 -3.70
CA THR A 115 -4.36 -13.14 -4.12
C THR A 115 -5.07 -11.98 -3.46
N PRO A 116 -5.62 -11.03 -4.24
CA PRO A 116 -6.48 -9.99 -3.67
C PRO A 116 -7.88 -10.53 -3.40
N ALA A 117 -8.57 -9.88 -2.47
CA ALA A 117 -9.98 -10.14 -2.21
C ALA A 117 -10.80 -9.43 -3.29
N LEU A 118 -11.51 -10.19 -4.08
CA LEU A 118 -12.30 -9.68 -5.21
C LEU A 118 -13.79 -9.62 -4.88
N ASN A 119 -14.11 -9.25 -3.65
CA ASN A 119 -15.51 -9.02 -3.26
C ASN A 119 -15.96 -7.59 -3.54
N LYS A 120 -15.10 -6.60 -3.28
CA LYS A 120 -15.40 -5.19 -3.53
C LYS A 120 -14.13 -4.35 -3.43
N PRO A 121 -13.94 -3.35 -4.30
CA PRO A 121 -12.83 -2.42 -4.13
C PRO A 121 -12.95 -1.63 -2.82
N ARG A 122 -11.81 -1.28 -2.26
CA ARG A 122 -11.73 -0.52 -1.00
C ARG A 122 -11.45 0.95 -1.22
N GLY A 123 -11.52 1.41 -2.47
CA GLY A 123 -11.26 2.76 -2.90
C GLY A 123 -10.49 2.74 -4.20
N ASN A 124 -10.11 3.93 -4.70
CA ASN A 124 -9.35 4.08 -5.94
C ASN A 124 -8.29 5.15 -5.75
N ILE A 125 -7.07 4.88 -6.17
CA ILE A 125 -5.94 5.79 -5.95
C ILE A 125 -6.10 7.13 -6.69
N PHE A 126 -6.93 7.18 -7.74
CA PHE A 126 -7.18 8.41 -8.48
C PHE A 126 -8.24 9.29 -7.84
N ASN A 127 -8.92 8.79 -6.81
CA ASN A 127 -9.86 9.57 -6.00
C ASN A 127 -9.15 10.08 -4.75
N ASP A 128 -9.73 11.04 -4.08
CA ASP A 128 -9.14 11.57 -2.86
C ASP A 128 -9.96 11.25 -1.60
N ASP A 129 -11.01 10.44 -1.75
CA ASP A 129 -11.93 10.10 -0.66
C ASP A 129 -11.67 8.73 -0.02
N TYR A 130 -10.68 7.98 -0.50
CA TYR A 130 -10.39 6.66 0.08
C TYR A 130 -9.66 6.80 1.41
N LYS A 131 -9.80 5.77 2.25
CA LYS A 131 -9.13 5.72 3.55
C LYS A 131 -8.33 4.43 3.67
N VAL A 132 -7.13 4.56 4.21
CA VAL A 132 -6.23 3.42 4.37
C VAL A 132 -5.57 3.47 5.74
N ASN A 133 -5.08 2.31 6.18
CA ASN A 133 -4.26 2.19 7.38
C ASN A 133 -2.89 1.65 6.99
N TRP A 134 -1.94 1.77 7.89
CA TRP A 134 -0.60 1.24 7.63
C TRP A 134 -0.61 -0.29 7.51
N THR A 135 -1.67 -0.94 7.98
CA THR A 135 -1.83 -2.40 7.91
C THR A 135 -2.55 -2.87 6.64
N GLY A 136 -3.07 -1.97 5.84
CA GLY A 136 -3.76 -2.31 4.60
C GLY A 136 -4.95 -1.42 4.31
N PRO A 137 -5.65 -1.66 3.18
CA PRO A 137 -6.91 -0.98 2.89
C PRO A 137 -7.97 -1.30 3.94
N ASN A 138 -8.90 -0.37 4.15
CA ASN A 138 -9.94 -0.55 5.15
C ASN A 138 -10.82 -1.77 4.84
N TYR A 139 -11.36 -2.37 5.90
CA TYR A 139 -12.33 -3.44 5.76
C TYR A 139 -13.64 -2.91 5.18
N LEU A 140 -14.35 -3.78 4.51
CA LEU A 140 -15.72 -3.49 4.09
C LEU A 140 -16.62 -3.35 5.32
N ARG A 141 -17.57 -2.47 5.21
CA ARG A 141 -18.59 -2.27 6.22
C ARG A 141 -19.95 -2.64 5.69
#